data_2ab2661948e39e74c62e36bc45d2a866
#
_entry.id   2ab2661948e39e74c62e36bc45d2a866
#
_cell.length_a   1.000
_cell.length_b   1.000
_cell.length_c   1.000
_cell.angle_alpha   90.00
_cell.angle_beta   90.00
_cell.angle_gamma   90.00
#
_symmetry.space_group_name_H-M   'P 1'
#
loop_
_entity.id
_entity.type
_entity.pdbx_description
1 polymer ?
#
loop_
_entity_poly.entity_id
_entity_poly.type
_entity_poly.pdbx_seq_one_letter_code
_entity_poly.pdbx_strand_id
1 'polypeptide(L)'
;MPETQLNEYNTKLKDFNLKDIMTYLYPDIEETELVTDESGGIGYGAAYIGGESGSVSYSKDDDTSYLQLLCGYADEKKLAETKALQFESITDARAKVKELTDKMGIPGELGKENITAFNSADLNNIQSNMEQDSDYKDLLSAKKQQSSTIGIDTEIYCFTYGIKIDGLQVYANDDPILQQTRDVLITQPVNIEVMISNRGIESVFVSGIMEEPDVCNANVDIIGEKGITEALNKRFGDVILTDEYKATNIWMEYFPLLQNDSFTDIKLIPVWCLDFEVNGNGAEAGGYTIRINAITGDEIA
;
A
#
# COMPACT_ATOMS: atom_id res chain seq x y z
N MET A 1 2.20 -26.37 -7.24
CA MET A 1 1.37 -26.36 -6.03
C MET A 1 2.08 -25.46 -5.05
N PRO A 2 1.39 -24.68 -4.27
CA PRO A 2 2.05 -23.95 -3.19
C PRO A 2 2.74 -24.93 -2.25
N GLU A 3 3.70 -24.44 -1.50
CA GLU A 3 4.36 -25.24 -0.47
C GLU A 3 3.30 -25.84 0.44
N THR A 4 3.55 -27.05 0.92
CA THR A 4 2.60 -27.75 1.81
C THR A 4 2.81 -27.34 3.27
N GLN A 5 3.88 -26.59 3.55
CA GLN A 5 4.25 -26.11 4.87
C GLN A 5 4.72 -24.65 4.78
N LEU A 6 4.31 -23.84 5.74
CA LEU A 6 4.69 -22.43 5.88
C LEU A 6 5.05 -22.11 7.34
N ASN A 7 5.67 -20.97 7.54
CA ASN A 7 5.96 -20.46 8.88
C ASN A 7 4.84 -19.54 9.36
N GLU A 8 4.68 -19.43 10.69
CA GLU A 8 4.03 -18.32 11.34
C GLU A 8 5.09 -17.43 11.99
N TYR A 9 4.82 -16.14 12.07
CA TYR A 9 5.76 -15.16 12.61
C TYR A 9 5.13 -14.29 13.69
N ASN A 10 5.97 -13.86 14.64
CA ASN A 10 5.66 -12.72 15.50
C ASN A 10 6.41 -11.49 15.00
N THR A 11 5.77 -10.35 15.11
CA THR A 11 6.35 -9.05 14.76
C THR A 11 5.61 -7.93 15.50
N LYS A 12 5.97 -6.69 15.21
CA LYS A 12 5.29 -5.46 15.65
C LYS A 12 5.40 -4.40 14.56
N LEU A 13 4.63 -3.33 14.68
CA LEU A 13 4.79 -2.20 13.79
C LEU A 13 6.18 -1.58 13.93
N LYS A 14 6.75 -1.18 12.80
CA LYS A 14 8.09 -0.63 12.72
C LYS A 14 8.12 0.83 13.14
N ASP A 15 9.07 1.17 14.01
CA ASP A 15 9.41 2.56 14.30
C ASP A 15 10.50 3.04 13.33
N PHE A 16 10.22 4.11 12.62
CA PHE A 16 11.12 4.67 11.62
C PHE A 16 12.02 5.75 12.20
N ASN A 17 13.30 5.74 11.82
CA ASN A 17 14.19 6.86 12.09
C ASN A 17 14.02 7.95 11.00
N LEU A 18 13.12 8.90 11.25
CA LEU A 18 12.79 9.95 10.29
C LEU A 18 14.01 10.83 9.93
N LYS A 19 14.95 11.01 10.86
CA LYS A 19 16.17 11.78 10.63
C LYS A 19 17.09 11.09 9.62
N ASP A 20 17.28 9.77 9.74
CA ASP A 20 18.10 9.02 8.79
C ASP A 20 17.50 9.03 7.39
N ILE A 21 16.16 8.94 7.29
CA ILE A 21 15.44 9.02 6.01
C ILE A 21 15.61 10.41 5.41
N MET A 22 15.46 11.48 6.21
CA MET A 22 15.62 12.86 5.73
C MET A 22 17.06 13.13 5.27
N THR A 23 18.07 12.65 6.01
CA THR A 23 19.48 12.76 5.63
C THR A 23 19.79 11.98 4.34
N TYR A 24 19.13 10.85 4.11
CA TYR A 24 19.25 10.13 2.83
C TYR A 24 18.67 10.93 1.66
N LEU A 25 17.50 11.53 1.86
CA LEU A 25 16.84 12.34 0.82
C LEU A 25 17.59 13.64 0.52
N TYR A 26 18.31 14.18 1.49
CA TYR A 26 19.14 15.40 1.42
C TYR A 26 20.54 15.15 1.97
N PRO A 27 21.44 14.51 1.20
CA PRO A 27 22.75 14.07 1.72
C PRO A 27 23.71 15.20 2.11
N ASP A 28 23.48 16.40 1.60
CA ASP A 28 24.33 17.58 1.87
C ASP A 28 23.83 18.44 3.05
N ILE A 29 22.74 18.00 3.74
CA ILE A 29 22.16 18.75 4.84
C ILE A 29 22.99 18.63 6.11
N GLU A 30 23.19 19.76 6.80
CA GLU A 30 23.71 19.74 8.16
C GLU A 30 22.58 19.45 9.16
N GLU A 31 22.84 18.61 10.17
CA GLU A 31 21.83 18.26 11.20
C GLU A 31 21.20 19.47 11.89
N THR A 32 21.93 20.59 11.97
CA THR A 32 21.47 21.85 12.56
C THR A 32 20.43 22.56 11.73
N GLU A 33 20.22 22.17 10.48
CA GLU A 33 19.22 22.73 9.57
C GLU A 33 17.89 21.99 9.67
N LEU A 34 17.86 20.82 10.32
CA LEU A 34 16.64 20.05 10.56
C LEU A 34 15.83 20.66 11.70
N VAL A 35 14.54 20.85 11.47
CA VAL A 35 13.59 21.35 12.47
C VAL A 35 12.64 20.23 12.87
N THR A 36 12.65 19.86 14.15
CA THR A 36 11.70 18.87 14.68
C THR A 36 10.49 19.59 15.28
N ASP A 37 9.30 19.17 14.89
CA ASP A 37 8.06 19.70 15.46
C ASP A 37 7.61 18.94 16.73
N GLU A 38 6.48 19.38 17.32
CA GLU A 38 5.93 18.82 18.57
C GLU A 38 5.45 17.35 18.40
N SER A 39 5.15 16.92 17.18
CA SER A 39 4.73 15.55 16.87
C SER A 39 5.91 14.61 16.55
N GLY A 40 7.15 15.13 16.53
CA GLY A 40 8.35 14.40 16.15
C GLY A 40 8.61 14.38 14.65
N GLY A 41 7.80 15.06 13.84
CA GLY A 41 8.06 15.24 12.42
C GLY A 41 9.26 16.14 12.17
N ILE A 42 9.90 15.99 11.02
CA ILE A 42 11.14 16.70 10.68
C ILE A 42 10.94 17.53 9.41
N GLY A 43 11.23 18.80 9.50
CA GLY A 43 11.21 19.76 8.40
C GLY A 43 12.60 20.16 7.94
N TYR A 44 12.76 20.43 6.63
CA TYR A 44 13.92 21.06 5.99
C TYR A 44 13.48 21.93 4.83
N GLY A 45 13.58 23.25 4.97
CA GLY A 45 13.03 24.17 3.99
C GLY A 45 11.53 23.97 3.81
N ALA A 46 11.09 23.60 2.61
CA ALA A 46 9.70 23.26 2.31
C ALA A 46 9.40 21.75 2.45
N ALA A 47 10.44 20.91 2.60
CA ALA A 47 10.29 19.47 2.76
C ALA A 47 9.86 19.12 4.18
N TYR A 48 9.01 18.09 4.28
CA TYR A 48 8.54 17.58 5.55
C TYR A 48 8.43 16.07 5.53
N ILE A 49 8.85 15.43 6.62
CA ILE A 49 8.63 14.00 6.89
C ILE A 49 8.00 13.83 8.27
N GLY A 50 6.92 13.07 8.33
CA GLY A 50 6.25 12.68 9.57
C GLY A 50 5.99 11.18 9.57
N GLY A 51 5.71 10.62 10.74
CA GLY A 51 5.41 9.19 10.83
C GLY A 51 4.92 8.80 12.20
N GLU A 52 4.37 7.61 12.24
CA GLU A 52 3.97 6.88 13.43
C GLU A 52 4.40 5.41 13.28
N SER A 53 4.20 4.57 14.28
CA SER A 53 4.54 3.15 14.19
C SER A 53 3.89 2.50 12.95
N GLY A 54 4.71 1.91 12.11
CA GLY A 54 4.31 1.28 10.85
C GLY A 54 4.08 2.22 9.67
N SER A 55 4.19 3.55 9.83
CA SER A 55 3.85 4.51 8.77
C SER A 55 4.85 5.66 8.68
N VAL A 56 5.10 6.11 7.45
CA VAL A 56 5.88 7.33 7.14
C VAL A 56 5.23 8.07 5.97
N SER A 57 5.15 9.38 6.09
CA SER A 57 4.76 10.27 5.01
C SER A 57 5.82 11.36 4.81
N TYR A 58 6.33 11.47 3.61
CA TYR A 58 7.28 12.50 3.19
C TYR A 58 6.70 13.27 1.99
N SER A 59 6.84 14.57 2.02
CA SER A 59 6.55 15.47 0.90
C SER A 59 7.69 16.48 0.76
N LYS A 60 8.13 16.67 -0.48
CA LYS A 60 9.27 17.55 -0.81
C LYS A 60 8.91 19.03 -0.67
N ASP A 61 7.76 19.43 -1.17
CA ASP A 61 7.29 20.83 -1.21
C ASP A 61 5.81 20.93 -1.59
N ASP A 62 5.29 22.14 -1.74
CA ASP A 62 3.91 22.40 -2.16
C ASP A 62 3.63 21.91 -3.58
N ASP A 63 4.62 21.92 -4.48
CA ASP A 63 4.47 21.39 -5.84
C ASP A 63 4.19 19.88 -5.82
N THR A 64 4.82 19.15 -4.89
CA THR A 64 4.55 17.72 -4.66
C THR A 64 3.08 17.46 -4.36
N SER A 65 2.47 18.27 -3.49
CA SER A 65 1.03 18.15 -3.17
C SER A 65 0.13 18.37 -4.39
N TYR A 66 0.54 19.24 -5.31
CA TYR A 66 -0.16 19.44 -6.57
C TYR A 66 -0.01 18.26 -7.51
N LEU A 67 1.19 17.68 -7.63
CA LEU A 67 1.43 16.46 -8.41
C LEU A 67 0.64 15.27 -7.86
N GLN A 68 0.60 15.09 -6.55
CA GLN A 68 -0.20 14.04 -5.90
C GLN A 68 -1.69 14.17 -6.26
N LEU A 69 -2.22 15.39 -6.26
CA LEU A 69 -3.60 15.65 -6.66
C LEU A 69 -3.87 15.25 -8.12
N LEU A 70 -2.96 15.58 -9.06
CA LEU A 70 -3.10 15.21 -10.47
C LEU A 70 -3.05 13.68 -10.66
N CYS A 71 -2.10 13.01 -10.00
CA CYS A 71 -1.95 11.56 -10.10
C CYS A 71 -3.14 10.83 -9.47
N GLY A 72 -3.62 11.27 -8.30
CA GLY A 72 -4.81 10.69 -7.65
C GLY A 72 -6.09 10.83 -8.50
N TYR A 73 -6.28 11.99 -9.13
CA TYR A 73 -7.39 12.16 -10.07
C TYR A 73 -7.27 11.22 -11.27
N ALA A 74 -6.08 11.06 -11.82
CA ALA A 74 -5.84 10.19 -12.96
C ALA A 74 -6.13 8.72 -12.63
N ASP A 75 -5.77 8.27 -11.44
CA ASP A 75 -6.04 6.91 -10.96
C ASP A 75 -7.54 6.69 -10.79
N GLU A 76 -8.25 7.59 -10.10
CA GLU A 76 -9.70 7.53 -9.93
C GLU A 76 -10.44 7.45 -11.27
N LYS A 77 -10.03 8.25 -12.25
CA LYS A 77 -10.64 8.27 -13.60
C LYS A 77 -10.05 7.22 -14.55
N LYS A 78 -9.13 6.36 -14.09
CA LYS A 78 -8.44 5.33 -14.89
C LYS A 78 -7.74 5.90 -16.13
N LEU A 79 -7.09 7.05 -15.94
CA LEU A 79 -6.31 7.74 -16.99
C LEU A 79 -4.81 7.40 -16.93
N ALA A 80 -4.40 6.58 -15.97
CA ALA A 80 -3.01 6.22 -15.74
C ALA A 80 -2.55 5.11 -16.69
N GLU A 81 -1.33 5.27 -17.23
CA GLU A 81 -0.68 4.30 -18.12
C GLU A 81 0.77 4.10 -17.72
N THR A 82 1.31 2.89 -17.99
CA THR A 82 2.74 2.63 -17.85
C THR A 82 3.46 2.96 -19.15
N LYS A 83 4.42 3.88 -19.10
CA LYS A 83 5.25 4.28 -20.27
C LYS A 83 6.67 4.63 -19.84
N ALA A 84 7.60 4.65 -20.79
CA ALA A 84 8.92 5.19 -20.56
C ALA A 84 8.88 6.72 -20.59
N LEU A 85 9.52 7.38 -19.63
CA LEU A 85 9.71 8.82 -19.55
C LEU A 85 11.11 9.21 -20.06
N GLN A 86 11.32 10.50 -20.35
CA GLN A 86 12.56 10.97 -20.93
C GLN A 86 13.64 11.27 -19.88
N PHE A 87 13.24 11.69 -18.69
CA PHE A 87 14.20 12.09 -17.65
C PHE A 87 14.96 10.92 -17.03
N GLU A 88 14.35 9.72 -16.98
CA GLU A 88 14.95 8.55 -16.37
C GLU A 88 14.30 7.26 -16.87
N SER A 89 15.07 6.16 -16.93
CA SER A 89 14.50 4.85 -17.24
C SER A 89 13.71 4.29 -16.04
N ILE A 90 12.68 3.48 -16.31
CA ILE A 90 11.92 2.76 -15.26
C ILE A 90 12.86 1.92 -14.39
N THR A 91 13.91 1.33 -14.98
CA THR A 91 14.88 0.50 -14.26
C THR A 91 15.67 1.32 -13.24
N ASP A 92 16.14 2.51 -13.62
CA ASP A 92 16.87 3.38 -12.72
C ASP A 92 15.96 3.94 -11.63
N ALA A 93 14.73 4.30 -11.97
CA ALA A 93 13.72 4.74 -11.02
C ALA A 93 13.40 3.64 -9.98
N ARG A 94 13.24 2.37 -10.41
CA ARG A 94 13.09 1.21 -9.50
C ARG A 94 14.29 1.04 -8.56
N ALA A 95 15.50 1.23 -9.08
CA ALA A 95 16.70 1.13 -8.25
C ALA A 95 16.70 2.17 -7.13
N LYS A 96 16.23 3.39 -7.39
CA LYS A 96 16.07 4.44 -6.37
C LYS A 96 15.02 4.06 -5.32
N VAL A 97 13.87 3.51 -5.75
CA VAL A 97 12.85 3.04 -4.80
C VAL A 97 13.42 1.94 -3.92
N LYS A 98 14.11 0.97 -4.52
CA LYS A 98 14.74 -0.11 -3.74
C LYS A 98 15.78 0.43 -2.75
N GLU A 99 16.65 1.33 -3.18
CA GLU A 99 17.65 1.95 -2.29
C GLU A 99 16.97 2.70 -1.14
N LEU A 100 15.91 3.47 -1.41
CA LEU A 100 15.14 4.15 -0.38
C LEU A 100 14.53 3.16 0.62
N THR A 101 13.86 2.11 0.15
CA THR A 101 13.24 1.11 1.03
C THR A 101 14.26 0.34 1.85
N ASP A 102 15.45 0.05 1.29
CA ASP A 102 16.57 -0.55 2.02
C ASP A 102 17.08 0.42 3.13
N LYS A 103 17.18 1.72 2.84
CA LYS A 103 17.56 2.75 3.83
C LYS A 103 16.51 2.93 4.93
N MET A 104 15.24 2.79 4.59
CA MET A 104 14.15 2.77 5.57
C MET A 104 14.14 1.48 6.40
N GLY A 105 14.90 0.45 6.01
CA GLY A 105 14.94 -0.84 6.66
C GLY A 105 13.59 -1.57 6.58
N ILE A 106 12.90 -1.46 5.45
CA ILE A 106 11.66 -2.21 5.20
C ILE A 106 12.02 -3.69 5.06
N PRO A 107 11.42 -4.59 5.86
CA PRO A 107 11.77 -6.01 5.85
C PRO A 107 11.21 -6.74 4.62
N GLY A 108 11.80 -7.89 4.34
CA GLY A 108 11.36 -8.76 3.26
C GLY A 108 11.74 -8.27 1.87
N GLU A 109 10.98 -8.67 0.87
CA GLU A 109 11.18 -8.29 -0.52
C GLU A 109 10.03 -7.38 -0.98
N LEU A 110 10.33 -6.43 -1.90
CA LEU A 110 9.27 -5.69 -2.58
C LEU A 110 8.37 -6.68 -3.34
N GLY A 111 7.08 -6.58 -3.06
CA GLY A 111 6.08 -7.49 -3.59
C GLY A 111 5.49 -7.04 -4.91
N LYS A 112 4.16 -7.17 -5.05
CA LYS A 112 3.45 -6.76 -6.27
C LYS A 112 3.71 -5.29 -6.55
N GLU A 113 4.20 -5.02 -7.77
CA GLU A 113 4.49 -3.67 -8.26
C GLU A 113 3.34 -3.18 -9.15
N ASN A 114 2.90 -1.94 -8.92
CA ASN A 114 2.16 -1.16 -9.89
C ASN A 114 2.98 0.10 -10.23
N ILE A 115 3.03 0.45 -11.51
CA ILE A 115 3.73 1.65 -11.98
C ILE A 115 2.78 2.41 -12.90
N THR A 116 2.61 3.68 -12.63
CA THR A 116 2.03 4.63 -13.55
C THR A 116 3.05 5.69 -13.91
N ALA A 117 2.97 6.22 -15.14
CA ALA A 117 3.93 7.18 -15.63
C ALA A 117 3.21 8.28 -16.42
N PHE A 118 3.50 9.52 -16.06
CA PHE A 118 2.90 10.70 -16.68
C PHE A 118 3.99 11.59 -17.27
N ASN A 119 3.92 11.85 -18.56
CA ASN A 119 4.71 12.91 -19.15
C ASN A 119 3.98 14.26 -19.01
N SER A 120 4.64 15.35 -19.40
CA SER A 120 4.07 16.70 -19.27
C SER A 120 2.76 16.88 -20.05
N ALA A 121 2.59 16.21 -21.19
CA ALA A 121 1.34 16.29 -21.95
C ALA A 121 0.19 15.58 -21.22
N ASP A 122 0.45 14.45 -20.55
CA ASP A 122 -0.53 13.74 -19.73
C ASP A 122 -0.97 14.61 -18.55
N LEU A 123 -0.02 15.19 -17.81
CA LEU A 123 -0.31 16.06 -16.67
C LEU A 123 -1.14 17.28 -17.07
N ASN A 124 -0.82 17.92 -18.21
CA ASN A 124 -1.61 19.02 -18.74
C ASN A 124 -3.04 18.60 -19.14
N ASN A 125 -3.20 17.40 -19.71
CA ASN A 125 -4.51 16.86 -20.07
C ASN A 125 -5.34 16.54 -18.82
N ILE A 126 -4.73 15.90 -17.80
CA ILE A 126 -5.34 15.63 -16.51
C ILE A 126 -5.81 16.93 -15.86
N GLN A 127 -4.93 17.95 -15.78
CA GLN A 127 -5.30 19.26 -15.25
C GLN A 127 -6.51 19.86 -16.01
N SER A 128 -6.53 19.79 -17.35
CA SER A 128 -7.63 20.31 -18.17
C SER A 128 -8.94 19.57 -17.91
N ASN A 129 -8.90 18.27 -17.63
CA ASN A 129 -10.06 17.50 -17.25
C ASN A 129 -10.57 17.91 -15.85
N MET A 130 -9.67 18.10 -14.88
CA MET A 130 -10.02 18.55 -13.53
C MET A 130 -10.63 19.96 -13.52
N GLU A 131 -10.17 20.87 -14.39
CA GLU A 131 -10.73 22.23 -14.52
C GLU A 131 -12.21 22.21 -14.97
N GLN A 132 -12.65 21.12 -15.63
CA GLN A 132 -14.00 20.90 -16.09
C GLN A 132 -14.84 20.07 -15.11
N ASP A 133 -14.21 19.41 -14.16
CA ASP A 133 -14.85 18.56 -13.16
C ASP A 133 -15.31 19.41 -11.97
N SER A 134 -16.63 19.44 -11.71
CA SER A 134 -17.22 20.26 -10.65
C SER A 134 -16.72 19.94 -9.25
N ASP A 135 -16.29 18.69 -9.04
CA ASP A 135 -15.87 18.19 -7.72
C ASP A 135 -14.40 18.53 -7.42
N TYR A 136 -13.61 18.76 -8.48
CA TYR A 136 -12.16 18.94 -8.37
C TYR A 136 -11.66 20.36 -8.67
N LYS A 137 -12.42 21.16 -9.43
CA LYS A 137 -11.96 22.49 -9.90
C LYS A 137 -11.55 23.45 -8.79
N ASP A 138 -12.27 23.45 -7.65
CA ASP A 138 -11.99 24.35 -6.55
C ASP A 138 -10.73 23.90 -5.77
N LEU A 139 -10.58 22.58 -5.58
CA LEU A 139 -9.38 22.00 -4.98
C LEU A 139 -8.14 22.22 -5.85
N LEU A 140 -8.28 22.01 -7.17
CA LEU A 140 -7.22 22.29 -8.15
C LEU A 140 -6.80 23.76 -8.10
N SER A 141 -7.77 24.68 -8.05
CA SER A 141 -7.49 26.12 -8.01
C SER A 141 -6.73 26.51 -6.74
N ALA A 142 -7.10 25.96 -5.58
CA ALA A 142 -6.41 26.20 -4.33
C ALA A 142 -4.97 25.68 -4.35
N LYS A 143 -4.75 24.46 -4.83
CA LYS A 143 -3.41 23.87 -4.95
C LYS A 143 -2.53 24.58 -5.98
N LYS A 144 -3.09 24.98 -7.11
CA LYS A 144 -2.39 25.72 -8.17
C LYS A 144 -1.89 27.10 -7.69
N GLN A 145 -2.58 27.75 -6.76
CA GLN A 145 -2.11 29.00 -6.17
C GLN A 145 -0.91 28.82 -5.23
N GLN A 146 -0.75 27.66 -4.64
CA GLN A 146 0.37 27.29 -3.76
C GLN A 146 1.57 26.78 -4.55
N SER A 147 1.33 26.15 -5.72
CA SER A 147 2.38 25.61 -6.58
C SER A 147 3.01 26.71 -7.42
N SER A 148 4.34 26.81 -7.41
CA SER A 148 5.07 27.88 -8.10
C SER A 148 5.76 27.44 -9.41
N THR A 149 5.98 26.14 -9.62
CA THR A 149 6.98 25.69 -10.61
C THR A 149 6.65 24.42 -11.39
N ILE A 150 5.44 23.86 -11.32
CA ILE A 150 5.11 22.72 -12.19
C ILE A 150 5.10 23.23 -13.64
N GLY A 151 6.24 23.04 -14.26
CA GLY A 151 6.52 23.50 -15.60
C GLY A 151 6.08 22.51 -16.65
N ILE A 152 6.17 22.98 -17.90
CA ILE A 152 5.86 22.26 -19.13
C ILE A 152 6.64 20.92 -19.25
N ASP A 153 7.74 20.77 -18.49
CA ASP A 153 8.68 19.64 -18.58
C ASP A 153 8.60 18.66 -17.41
N THR A 154 7.57 18.74 -16.55
CA THR A 154 7.44 17.81 -15.43
C THR A 154 6.99 16.44 -15.94
N GLU A 155 7.78 15.43 -15.64
CA GLU A 155 7.47 14.02 -15.87
C GLU A 155 7.54 13.29 -14.52
N ILE A 156 6.69 12.27 -14.30
CA ILE A 156 6.60 11.60 -13.01
C ILE A 156 6.32 10.11 -13.15
N TYR A 157 7.03 9.32 -12.36
CA TYR A 157 6.69 7.93 -12.05
C TYR A 157 6.02 7.84 -10.70
N CYS A 158 4.92 7.13 -10.63
CA CYS A 158 4.25 6.72 -9.40
C CYS A 158 4.42 5.21 -9.25
N PHE A 159 5.08 4.79 -8.18
CA PHE A 159 5.29 3.40 -7.83
C PHE A 159 4.43 3.05 -6.64
N THR A 160 3.81 1.87 -6.68
CA THR A 160 3.12 1.28 -5.54
C THR A 160 3.61 -0.16 -5.37
N TYR A 161 3.99 -0.53 -4.14
CA TYR A 161 4.44 -1.87 -3.80
C TYR A 161 3.74 -2.39 -2.55
N GLY A 162 3.54 -3.70 -2.50
CA GLY A 162 3.44 -4.43 -1.24
C GLY A 162 4.80 -4.97 -0.80
N ILE A 163 4.82 -5.80 0.24
CA ILE A 163 6.01 -6.57 0.65
C ILE A 163 5.72 -8.08 0.61
N LYS A 164 6.77 -8.88 0.48
CA LYS A 164 6.72 -10.34 0.58
C LYS A 164 7.61 -10.82 1.70
N ILE A 165 7.14 -11.84 2.40
CA ILE A 165 7.88 -12.62 3.39
C ILE A 165 7.80 -14.08 2.95
N ASP A 166 8.93 -14.79 2.87
CA ASP A 166 9.00 -16.16 2.34
C ASP A 166 8.25 -16.35 0.99
N GLY A 167 8.36 -15.35 0.10
CA GLY A 167 7.75 -15.39 -1.23
C GLY A 167 6.24 -15.12 -1.27
N LEU A 168 5.55 -15.07 -0.14
CA LEU A 168 4.13 -14.71 -0.05
C LEU A 168 3.95 -13.21 0.18
N GLN A 169 2.96 -12.63 -0.50
CA GLN A 169 2.53 -11.25 -0.27
C GLN A 169 2.03 -11.10 1.17
N VAL A 170 2.41 -10.02 1.85
CA VAL A 170 1.74 -9.60 3.08
C VAL A 170 0.51 -8.78 2.69
N TYR A 171 -0.56 -8.92 3.46
CA TYR A 171 -1.83 -8.22 3.25
C TYR A 171 -1.65 -6.77 2.82
N ALA A 172 -2.09 -6.46 1.61
CA ALA A 172 -1.90 -5.17 0.96
C ALA A 172 -3.20 -4.56 0.39
N ASN A 173 -4.34 -5.20 0.64
CA ASN A 173 -5.63 -4.72 0.15
C ASN A 173 -6.40 -4.02 1.26
N ASP A 174 -6.87 -2.83 0.96
CA ASP A 174 -7.84 -2.12 1.79
C ASP A 174 -9.24 -2.69 1.50
N ASP A 175 -9.64 -3.70 2.28
CA ASP A 175 -10.96 -4.32 2.16
C ASP A 175 -11.93 -3.60 3.09
N PRO A 176 -12.90 -2.83 2.55
CA PRO A 176 -13.85 -2.06 3.36
C PRO A 176 -14.73 -2.95 4.25
N ILE A 177 -14.88 -4.23 3.93
CA ILE A 177 -15.65 -5.17 4.75
C ILE A 177 -14.88 -5.52 6.01
N LEU A 178 -13.56 -5.74 5.93
CA LEU A 178 -12.72 -6.00 7.09
C LEU A 178 -12.64 -4.81 8.04
N GLN A 179 -12.74 -3.59 7.52
CA GLN A 179 -12.80 -2.39 8.37
C GLN A 179 -14.12 -2.27 9.15
N GLN A 180 -15.18 -2.90 8.69
CA GLN A 180 -16.50 -2.87 9.34
C GLN A 180 -16.71 -3.99 10.36
N THR A 181 -16.06 -5.15 10.18
CA THR A 181 -16.11 -6.27 11.11
C THR A 181 -15.05 -6.10 12.19
N ARG A 182 -15.40 -5.43 13.28
CA ARG A 182 -14.49 -5.12 14.41
C ARG A 182 -14.07 -6.32 15.26
N ASP A 183 -14.43 -7.52 14.87
CA ASP A 183 -14.14 -8.74 15.66
C ASP A 183 -12.71 -9.27 15.41
N VAL A 184 -12.06 -8.80 14.34
CA VAL A 184 -10.65 -9.10 14.04
C VAL A 184 -9.85 -7.81 14.05
N LEU A 185 -8.89 -7.74 14.98
CA LEU A 185 -7.95 -6.62 15.01
C LEU A 185 -6.87 -6.86 13.97
N ILE A 186 -6.85 -6.03 12.94
CA ILE A 186 -5.85 -6.04 11.87
C ILE A 186 -5.08 -4.73 11.87
N THR A 187 -3.85 -4.77 11.35
CA THR A 187 -3.08 -3.55 11.06
C THR A 187 -3.60 -2.88 9.79
N GLN A 188 -3.11 -1.68 9.52
CA GLN A 188 -3.27 -1.08 8.19
C GLN A 188 -2.66 -2.00 7.13
N PRO A 189 -3.23 -2.04 5.91
CA PRO A 189 -2.64 -2.75 4.79
C PRO A 189 -1.21 -2.28 4.53
N VAL A 190 -0.35 -3.21 4.14
CA VAL A 190 1.01 -2.86 3.69
C VAL A 190 0.93 -2.15 2.36
N ASN A 191 1.37 -0.91 2.34
CA ASN A 191 1.46 -0.10 1.14
C ASN A 191 2.74 0.73 1.14
N ILE A 192 3.42 0.80 0.00
CA ILE A 192 4.60 1.61 -0.24
C ILE A 192 4.36 2.39 -1.51
N GLU A 193 4.20 3.69 -1.42
CA GLU A 193 4.05 4.58 -2.55
C GLU A 193 5.24 5.53 -2.64
N VAL A 194 5.82 5.64 -3.83
CA VAL A 194 6.94 6.54 -4.10
C VAL A 194 6.68 7.27 -5.42
N MET A 195 6.74 8.59 -5.37
CA MET A 195 6.69 9.44 -6.53
C MET A 195 8.08 9.96 -6.87
N ILE A 196 8.49 9.81 -8.13
CA ILE A 196 9.80 10.26 -8.64
C ILE A 196 9.59 11.12 -9.88
N SER A 197 10.12 12.33 -9.87
CA SER A 197 10.14 13.24 -11.02
C SER A 197 11.56 13.54 -11.45
N ASN A 198 11.70 14.37 -12.47
CA ASN A 198 12.98 14.96 -12.86
C ASN A 198 13.62 15.85 -11.75
N ARG A 199 12.90 16.14 -10.66
CA ARG A 199 13.42 16.83 -9.47
C ARG A 199 13.89 15.85 -8.37
N GLY A 200 13.80 14.53 -8.59
CA GLY A 200 14.12 13.47 -7.65
C GLY A 200 12.89 12.85 -6.99
N ILE A 201 13.05 12.36 -5.75
CA ILE A 201 11.94 11.80 -4.96
C ILE A 201 11.05 12.96 -4.49
N GLU A 202 9.80 12.94 -4.92
CA GLU A 202 8.80 13.95 -4.60
C GLU A 202 8.04 13.62 -3.32
N SER A 203 7.56 12.38 -3.23
CA SER A 203 6.87 11.91 -2.05
C SER A 203 7.15 10.45 -1.77
N VAL A 204 7.00 10.10 -0.50
CA VAL A 204 7.02 8.72 0.00
C VAL A 204 5.86 8.57 0.96
N PHE A 205 5.07 7.54 0.76
CA PHE A 205 4.07 7.13 1.73
C PHE A 205 4.21 5.63 1.97
N VAL A 206 4.35 5.24 3.22
CA VAL A 206 4.34 3.84 3.62
C VAL A 206 3.36 3.64 4.76
N SER A 207 2.67 2.50 4.77
CA SER A 207 1.76 2.10 5.84
C SER A 207 1.82 0.60 6.10
N GLY A 208 1.42 0.19 7.29
CA GLY A 208 1.36 -1.21 7.68
C GLY A 208 2.71 -1.93 7.75
N ILE A 209 3.82 -1.18 7.77
CA ILE A 209 5.16 -1.77 7.81
C ILE A 209 5.47 -2.29 9.21
N MET A 210 5.96 -3.53 9.24
CA MET A 210 6.35 -4.22 10.46
C MET A 210 7.88 -4.29 10.58
N GLU A 211 8.39 -4.62 11.76
CA GLU A 211 9.79 -5.00 11.94
C GLU A 211 10.08 -6.36 11.31
N GLU A 212 11.37 -6.72 11.18
CA GLU A 212 11.79 -8.04 10.71
C GLU A 212 11.05 -9.13 11.53
N PRO A 213 10.31 -10.02 10.88
CA PRO A 213 9.48 -10.97 11.59
C PRO A 213 10.29 -12.17 12.13
N ASP A 214 10.02 -12.55 13.37
CA ASP A 214 10.62 -13.73 14.02
C ASP A 214 9.73 -14.96 13.85
N VAL A 215 10.30 -16.08 13.38
CA VAL A 215 9.56 -17.35 13.26
C VAL A 215 9.12 -17.81 14.63
N CYS A 216 7.81 -17.87 14.87
CA CYS A 216 7.24 -18.42 16.09
C CYS A 216 6.77 -19.88 15.96
N ASN A 217 6.39 -20.30 14.73
CA ASN A 217 6.04 -21.66 14.39
C ASN A 217 6.61 -22.00 13.02
N ALA A 218 7.51 -22.97 12.94
CA ALA A 218 8.19 -23.34 11.71
C ALA A 218 7.52 -24.54 11.05
N ASN A 219 7.46 -24.52 9.70
CA ASN A 219 7.01 -25.63 8.86
C ASN A 219 5.64 -26.18 9.28
N VAL A 220 4.68 -25.32 9.51
CA VAL A 220 3.31 -25.70 9.85
C VAL A 220 2.59 -26.21 8.62
N ASP A 221 1.96 -27.37 8.72
CA ASP A 221 1.16 -27.92 7.63
C ASP A 221 -0.04 -27.03 7.31
N ILE A 222 -0.24 -26.72 6.04
CA ILE A 222 -1.37 -25.92 5.58
C ILE A 222 -2.47 -26.82 5.00
N ILE A 223 -3.72 -26.39 5.17
CA ILE A 223 -4.87 -27.05 4.58
C ILE A 223 -4.81 -26.93 3.05
N GLY A 224 -5.11 -28.04 2.38
CA GLY A 224 -5.27 -28.07 0.93
C GLY A 224 -6.73 -27.88 0.50
N GLU A 225 -7.02 -28.22 -0.75
CA GLU A 225 -8.34 -28.11 -1.37
C GLU A 225 -9.49 -28.67 -0.50
N LYS A 226 -9.25 -29.83 0.13
CA LYS A 226 -10.26 -30.44 0.99
C LYS A 226 -10.61 -29.56 2.20
N GLY A 227 -9.60 -29.02 2.88
CA GLY A 227 -9.81 -28.14 4.04
C GLY A 227 -10.48 -26.82 3.65
N ILE A 228 -10.12 -26.23 2.51
CA ILE A 228 -10.79 -25.06 1.96
C ILE A 228 -12.28 -25.38 1.68
N THR A 229 -12.55 -26.50 1.04
CA THR A 229 -13.94 -26.94 0.77
C THR A 229 -14.75 -27.15 2.06
N GLU A 230 -14.14 -27.73 3.09
CA GLU A 230 -14.78 -27.90 4.40
C GLU A 230 -15.10 -26.54 5.06
N ALA A 231 -14.19 -25.57 4.99
CA ALA A 231 -14.39 -24.23 5.51
C ALA A 231 -15.54 -23.50 4.77
N LEU A 232 -15.58 -23.57 3.44
CA LEU A 232 -16.67 -23.01 2.65
C LEU A 232 -18.02 -23.67 2.93
N ASN A 233 -18.05 -25.00 3.09
CA ASN A 233 -19.25 -25.73 3.46
C ASN A 233 -19.76 -25.32 4.86
N LYS A 234 -18.85 -25.08 5.82
CA LYS A 234 -19.22 -24.57 7.15
C LYS A 234 -19.85 -23.17 7.07
N ARG A 235 -19.34 -22.28 6.20
CA ARG A 235 -19.87 -20.95 5.99
C ARG A 235 -21.25 -20.94 5.33
N PHE A 236 -21.41 -21.72 4.24
CA PHE A 236 -22.60 -21.68 3.39
C PHE A 236 -23.62 -22.77 3.67
N GLY A 237 -23.24 -23.84 4.42
CA GLY A 237 -24.06 -25.04 4.60
C GLY A 237 -25.39 -24.80 5.32
N ASP A 238 -25.47 -23.84 6.22
CA ASP A 238 -26.65 -23.50 7.00
C ASP A 238 -27.35 -22.23 6.49
N VAL A 239 -26.92 -21.66 5.35
CA VAL A 239 -27.45 -20.41 4.78
C VAL A 239 -28.29 -20.73 3.54
N ILE A 240 -29.51 -20.19 3.48
CA ILE A 240 -30.28 -20.22 2.23
C ILE A 240 -29.71 -19.14 1.31
N LEU A 241 -28.91 -19.56 0.33
CA LEU A 241 -28.38 -18.65 -0.66
C LEU A 241 -29.51 -18.24 -1.62
N THR A 242 -29.81 -16.96 -1.69
CA THR A 242 -30.78 -16.38 -2.65
C THR A 242 -30.09 -15.95 -3.93
N ASP A 243 -28.78 -15.83 -3.90
CA ASP A 243 -27.93 -15.34 -4.96
C ASP A 243 -26.90 -16.40 -5.37
N GLU A 244 -26.36 -16.29 -6.57
CA GLU A 244 -25.30 -17.14 -7.07
C GLU A 244 -23.93 -16.58 -6.64
N TYR A 245 -23.14 -17.40 -5.94
CA TYR A 245 -21.79 -17.09 -5.54
C TYR A 245 -20.79 -17.84 -6.41
N LYS A 246 -19.93 -17.11 -7.11
CA LYS A 246 -18.93 -17.68 -7.99
C LYS A 246 -17.54 -17.29 -7.51
N ALA A 247 -16.75 -18.28 -7.09
CA ALA A 247 -15.34 -18.04 -6.83
C ALA A 247 -14.60 -17.71 -8.14
N THR A 248 -13.89 -16.60 -8.18
CA THR A 248 -13.20 -16.10 -9.37
C THR A 248 -11.69 -16.15 -9.26
N ASN A 249 -11.17 -16.11 -8.03
CA ASN A 249 -9.74 -16.15 -7.78
C ASN A 249 -9.44 -16.84 -6.45
N ILE A 250 -8.25 -17.43 -6.32
CA ILE A 250 -7.72 -18.01 -5.10
C ILE A 250 -6.22 -17.77 -5.02
N TRP A 251 -5.75 -17.26 -3.87
CA TRP A 251 -4.32 -17.05 -3.59
C TRP A 251 -4.02 -17.21 -2.11
N MET A 252 -2.75 -17.12 -1.77
CA MET A 252 -2.28 -17.07 -0.37
C MET A 252 -1.57 -15.77 -0.08
N GLU A 253 -1.75 -15.29 1.15
CA GLU A 253 -1.01 -14.15 1.69
C GLU A 253 -0.71 -14.36 3.17
N TYR A 254 0.25 -13.59 3.70
CA TYR A 254 0.39 -13.42 5.14
C TYR A 254 -0.56 -12.34 5.64
N PHE A 255 -1.31 -12.67 6.69
CA PHE A 255 -2.31 -11.79 7.25
C PHE A 255 -1.91 -11.38 8.69
N PRO A 256 -1.83 -10.07 8.99
CA PRO A 256 -1.40 -9.56 10.28
C PRO A 256 -2.56 -9.54 11.28
N LEU A 257 -2.53 -10.43 12.26
CA LEU A 257 -3.47 -10.44 13.38
C LEU A 257 -2.87 -9.75 14.59
N LEU A 258 -3.55 -8.73 15.10
CA LEU A 258 -3.19 -8.10 16.37
C LEU A 258 -3.50 -9.06 17.53
N GLN A 259 -2.52 -9.27 18.41
CA GLN A 259 -2.66 -10.12 19.58
C GLN A 259 -3.11 -9.33 20.82
N ASN A 260 -3.02 -8.00 20.75
CA ASN A 260 -3.44 -7.09 21.80
C ASN A 260 -3.88 -5.73 21.22
N ASP A 261 -4.57 -4.93 22.02
CA ASP A 261 -5.09 -3.61 21.63
C ASP A 261 -3.99 -2.52 21.50
N SER A 262 -2.73 -2.86 21.79
CA SER A 262 -1.62 -1.89 21.80
C SER A 262 -0.80 -1.86 20.51
N PHE A 263 -1.13 -2.67 19.51
CA PHE A 263 -0.41 -2.78 18.23
C PHE A 263 1.07 -3.18 18.36
N THR A 264 1.48 -3.64 19.55
CA THR A 264 2.86 -4.02 19.85
C THR A 264 3.15 -5.50 19.68
N ASP A 265 2.12 -6.30 19.37
CA ASP A 265 2.21 -7.74 19.22
C ASP A 265 1.32 -8.18 18.06
N ILE A 266 1.96 -8.56 16.98
CA ILE A 266 1.34 -8.94 15.70
C ILE A 266 1.78 -10.35 15.37
N LYS A 267 0.83 -11.21 15.05
CA LYS A 267 1.08 -12.54 14.49
C LYS A 267 0.78 -12.54 12.99
N LEU A 268 1.77 -12.84 12.16
CA LEU A 268 1.57 -13.11 10.74
C LEU A 268 1.22 -14.58 10.55
N ILE A 269 0.07 -14.83 9.98
CA ILE A 269 -0.41 -16.18 9.67
C ILE A 269 -0.63 -16.33 8.18
N PRO A 270 -0.36 -17.51 7.59
CA PRO A 270 -0.71 -17.79 6.20
C PRO A 270 -2.24 -17.92 6.09
N VAL A 271 -2.80 -17.30 5.06
CA VAL A 271 -4.24 -17.22 4.82
C VAL A 271 -4.55 -17.55 3.38
N TRP A 272 -5.53 -18.42 3.16
CA TRP A 272 -6.16 -18.59 1.86
C TRP A 272 -7.18 -17.48 1.64
N CYS A 273 -7.04 -16.78 0.53
CA CYS A 273 -7.96 -15.73 0.08
C CYS A 273 -8.72 -16.21 -1.14
N LEU A 274 -10.03 -16.01 -1.13
CA LEU A 274 -10.92 -16.39 -2.22
C LEU A 274 -11.82 -15.21 -2.59
N ASP A 275 -11.69 -14.73 -3.83
CA ASP A 275 -12.61 -13.71 -4.36
C ASP A 275 -13.90 -14.37 -4.86
N PHE A 276 -15.01 -13.75 -4.52
CA PHE A 276 -16.33 -14.14 -4.98
C PHE A 276 -17.03 -13.00 -5.72
N GLU A 277 -17.62 -13.32 -6.87
CA GLU A 277 -18.64 -12.50 -7.51
C GLU A 277 -20.02 -12.97 -7.04
N VAL A 278 -20.87 -12.02 -6.72
CA VAL A 278 -22.27 -12.27 -6.33
C VAL A 278 -23.18 -11.79 -7.44
N ASN A 279 -23.95 -12.73 -8.03
CA ASN A 279 -24.93 -12.45 -9.05
C ASN A 279 -26.33 -12.65 -8.46
N GLY A 280 -27.09 -11.58 -8.24
CA GLY A 280 -28.42 -11.65 -7.65
C GLY A 280 -29.44 -10.69 -8.24
N ASN A 281 -30.71 -11.04 -8.12
CA ASN A 281 -31.84 -10.21 -8.55
C ASN A 281 -32.10 -9.09 -7.53
N GLY A 282 -31.27 -8.04 -7.51
CA GLY A 282 -31.49 -6.85 -6.68
C GLY A 282 -30.34 -6.45 -5.77
N ALA A 283 -29.27 -7.22 -5.68
CA ALA A 283 -28.02 -6.75 -5.13
C ALA A 283 -27.25 -5.99 -6.22
N GLU A 284 -26.61 -4.87 -5.89
CA GLU A 284 -25.55 -4.32 -6.73
C GLU A 284 -24.52 -5.43 -6.92
N ALA A 285 -24.14 -5.69 -8.17
CA ALA A 285 -23.09 -6.65 -8.47
C ALA A 285 -21.84 -6.26 -7.68
N GLY A 286 -21.55 -7.02 -6.64
CA GLY A 286 -20.46 -6.78 -5.71
C GLY A 286 -19.57 -8.00 -5.63
N GLY A 287 -18.29 -7.78 -5.40
CA GLY A 287 -17.34 -8.84 -5.05
C GLY A 287 -16.93 -8.72 -3.58
N TYR A 288 -16.57 -9.81 -2.97
CA TYR A 288 -15.95 -9.82 -1.66
C TYR A 288 -14.92 -10.95 -1.55
N THR A 289 -13.99 -10.79 -0.63
CA THR A 289 -12.93 -11.77 -0.38
C THR A 289 -13.24 -12.52 0.91
N ILE A 290 -13.27 -13.86 0.84
CA ILE A 290 -13.26 -14.72 2.02
C ILE A 290 -11.81 -15.04 2.38
N ARG A 291 -11.45 -14.91 3.66
CA ARG A 291 -10.15 -15.28 4.20
C ARG A 291 -10.27 -16.46 5.14
N ILE A 292 -9.49 -17.49 4.88
CA ILE A 292 -9.48 -18.74 5.66
C ILE A 292 -8.06 -18.93 6.20
N ASN A 293 -7.92 -19.04 7.53
CA ASN A 293 -6.66 -19.42 8.16
C ASN A 293 -6.16 -20.72 7.52
N ALA A 294 -5.01 -20.68 6.87
CA ALA A 294 -4.49 -21.80 6.12
C ALA A 294 -4.01 -22.97 7.00
N ILE A 295 -3.95 -22.77 8.34
CA ILE A 295 -3.53 -23.82 9.30
C ILE A 295 -4.76 -24.47 9.93
N THR A 296 -5.71 -23.66 10.40
CA THR A 296 -6.85 -24.17 11.18
C THR A 296 -8.10 -24.43 10.35
N GLY A 297 -8.22 -23.82 9.17
CA GLY A 297 -9.42 -23.85 8.33
C GLY A 297 -10.55 -22.94 8.86
N ASP A 298 -10.30 -22.12 9.88
CA ASP A 298 -11.30 -21.16 10.34
C ASP A 298 -11.32 -19.92 9.47
N GLU A 299 -12.50 -19.36 9.27
CA GLU A 299 -12.65 -18.09 8.57
C GLU A 299 -12.13 -16.95 9.46
N ILE A 300 -11.42 -16.01 8.83
CA ILE A 300 -11.01 -14.75 9.43
C ILE A 300 -12.07 -13.73 9.03
N ALA A 301 -12.93 -13.42 9.97
CA ALA A 301 -14.06 -12.51 9.73
C ALA A 301 -13.60 -11.05 9.73
#